data_1686726bac946a233d24852c5d178101
#
_entry.id   1686726bac946a233d24852c5d178101
#
_cell.length_a   1.000
_cell.length_b   1.000
_cell.length_c   1.000
_cell.angle_alpha   90.00
_cell.angle_beta   90.00
_cell.angle_gamma   90.00
#
_symmetry.space_group_name_H-M   'P 1'
#
loop_
_entity.id
_entity.type
_entity.pdbx_description
1 polymer ?
#
loop_
_entity_poly.entity_id
_entity_poly.type
_entity_poly.pdbx_seq_one_letter_code
_entity_poly.pdbx_strand_id
1 'polypeptide(L)'
;MQLLDTTIDDSVFTQNESEVRSYCRNWPTVFGRARGSWITDTEGREYLDFFAGAGALNYGHNHPILKEALLEYISADGITHGLDMATVAKGQFLETFHDKILAPRDLDYKVQFPGPTGTNAVESALKLARKVTGRESIVSFTNAFHGMTLGSLSVTGNSMKRAGAGIPLVHATPMPFDNYLDGTVEDFSWFERVLEDSGSGLNTPAA
;
A
#
# COMPACT_ATOMS: atom_id res chain seq x y z
N MET A 1 17.28 21.19 23.16
CA MET A 1 16.84 21.60 21.81
C MET A 1 15.86 20.56 21.33
N GLN A 2 14.62 20.94 21.07
CA GLN A 2 13.65 19.99 20.54
C GLN A 2 13.99 19.72 19.08
N LEU A 3 14.02 18.43 18.68
CA LEU A 3 14.37 18.00 17.31
C LEU A 3 13.57 18.74 16.22
N LEU A 4 12.34 19.17 16.54
CA LEU A 4 11.43 19.80 15.59
C LEU A 4 11.61 21.33 15.46
N ASP A 5 12.48 21.93 16.26
CA ASP A 5 12.79 23.36 16.21
C ASP A 5 14.09 23.65 15.44
N THR A 6 14.64 22.65 14.76
CA THR A 6 15.85 22.76 13.95
C THR A 6 15.50 23.26 12.55
N THR A 7 16.04 24.39 12.15
CA THR A 7 16.01 24.83 10.75
C THR A 7 16.97 23.96 9.94
N ILE A 8 16.45 23.34 8.91
CA ILE A 8 17.22 22.50 7.97
C ILE A 8 17.27 23.25 6.64
N ASP A 9 18.50 23.46 6.11
CA ASP A 9 18.69 23.92 4.74
C ASP A 9 18.19 22.84 3.77
N ASP A 10 17.28 23.18 2.88
CA ASP A 10 16.68 22.25 1.92
C ASP A 10 17.70 21.67 0.91
N SER A 11 18.87 22.32 0.76
CA SER A 11 19.98 21.79 -0.02
C SER A 11 20.45 20.41 0.46
N VAL A 12 20.25 20.06 1.73
CA VAL A 12 20.58 18.74 2.27
C VAL A 12 19.87 17.61 1.51
N PHE A 13 18.64 17.86 1.07
CA PHE A 13 17.86 16.86 0.32
C PHE A 13 18.38 16.69 -1.11
N THR A 14 18.81 17.78 -1.76
CA THR A 14 19.41 17.74 -3.10
C THR A 14 20.79 17.10 -3.09
N GLN A 15 21.56 17.31 -2.03
CA GLN A 15 22.93 16.80 -1.92
C GLN A 15 23.01 15.35 -1.47
N ASN A 16 22.06 14.89 -0.61
CA ASN A 16 22.21 13.61 0.08
C ASN A 16 21.11 12.60 -0.24
N GLU A 17 19.97 13.02 -0.84
CA GLU A 17 18.93 12.09 -1.22
C GLU A 17 19.03 11.72 -2.70
N SER A 18 18.81 10.45 -3.02
CA SER A 18 18.84 9.95 -4.39
C SER A 18 17.86 10.68 -5.29
N GLU A 19 18.24 10.91 -6.55
CA GLU A 19 17.32 11.36 -7.60
C GLU A 19 16.32 10.25 -8.01
N VAL A 20 16.63 9.00 -7.73
CA VAL A 20 15.71 7.87 -7.93
C VAL A 20 14.80 7.74 -6.71
N ARG A 21 13.59 8.28 -6.83
CA ARG A 21 12.60 8.34 -5.73
C ARG A 21 11.32 7.61 -6.12
N SER A 22 10.72 6.96 -5.16
CA SER A 22 9.41 6.31 -5.34
C SER A 22 8.27 7.32 -5.54
N TYR A 23 8.38 8.51 -4.95
CA TYR A 23 7.41 9.59 -5.03
C TYR A 23 8.06 10.89 -5.49
N CYS A 24 7.27 11.71 -6.20
CA CYS A 24 7.71 13.03 -6.61
C CYS A 24 7.96 13.92 -5.39
N ARG A 25 9.08 14.65 -5.40
CA ARG A 25 9.30 15.74 -4.47
C ARG A 25 8.79 17.06 -5.07
N ASN A 26 7.47 17.23 -5.07
CA ASN A 26 6.84 18.44 -5.63
C ASN A 26 6.49 19.50 -4.56
N TRP A 27 6.82 19.22 -3.30
CA TRP A 27 6.51 20.12 -2.20
C TRP A 27 7.60 21.18 -2.11
N PRO A 28 7.24 22.48 -2.20
CA PRO A 28 8.23 23.57 -2.28
C PRO A 28 8.79 23.98 -0.91
N THR A 29 8.64 23.15 0.13
CA THR A 29 9.02 23.50 1.49
C THR A 29 9.37 22.27 2.31
N VAL A 30 10.00 22.50 3.47
CA VAL A 30 10.31 21.47 4.47
C VAL A 30 9.26 21.49 5.58
N PHE A 31 8.61 20.39 5.83
CA PHE A 31 7.60 20.27 6.87
C PHE A 31 8.22 19.86 8.21
N GLY A 32 7.79 20.55 9.29
CA GLY A 32 8.30 20.29 10.63
C GLY A 32 7.29 19.61 11.55
N ARG A 33 6.01 19.96 11.47
CA ARG A 33 4.97 19.49 12.38
C ARG A 33 3.69 19.14 11.65
N ALA A 34 2.89 18.24 12.25
CA ALA A 34 1.57 17.92 11.74
C ALA A 34 0.61 17.54 12.88
N ARG A 35 -0.67 17.91 12.74
CA ARG A 35 -1.74 17.55 13.68
C ARG A 35 -3.09 17.49 12.96
N GLY A 36 -3.81 16.40 13.12
CA GLY A 36 -5.09 16.20 12.43
C GLY A 36 -4.88 16.29 10.93
N SER A 37 -5.58 17.18 10.26
CA SER A 37 -5.46 17.41 8.81
C SER A 37 -4.50 18.55 8.42
N TRP A 38 -3.73 19.06 9.37
CA TRP A 38 -2.85 20.20 9.15
C TRP A 38 -1.37 19.81 9.25
N ILE A 39 -0.56 20.32 8.32
CA ILE A 39 0.90 20.23 8.31
C ILE A 39 1.46 21.64 8.38
N THR A 40 2.48 21.84 9.20
CA THR A 40 3.18 23.12 9.35
C THR A 40 4.61 22.98 8.86
N ASP A 41 5.05 23.90 8.03
CA ASP A 41 6.43 23.93 7.55
C ASP A 41 7.39 24.59 8.57
N THR A 42 8.68 24.59 8.25
CA THR A 42 9.72 25.18 9.10
C THR A 42 9.65 26.71 9.20
N GLU A 43 8.87 27.36 8.34
CA GLU A 43 8.61 28.81 8.38
C GLU A 43 7.31 29.15 9.17
N GLY A 44 6.59 28.13 9.66
CA GLY A 44 5.35 28.27 10.41
C GLY A 44 4.09 28.42 9.55
N ARG A 45 4.17 28.21 8.23
CA ARG A 45 3.00 28.22 7.36
C ARG A 45 2.22 26.93 7.51
N GLU A 46 0.91 27.02 7.54
CA GLU A 46 0.02 25.87 7.68
C GLU A 46 -0.58 25.48 6.33
N TYR A 47 -0.64 24.17 6.08
CA TYR A 47 -1.21 23.57 4.89
C TYR A 47 -2.25 22.51 5.28
N LEU A 48 -3.37 22.51 4.56
CA LEU A 48 -4.35 21.42 4.70
C LEU A 48 -3.86 20.19 3.91
N ASP A 49 -3.68 19.09 4.62
CA ASP A 49 -3.14 17.85 4.04
C ASP A 49 -4.21 17.03 3.33
N PHE A 50 -4.33 17.21 2.02
CA PHE A 50 -5.13 16.33 1.16
C PHE A 50 -4.38 15.08 0.68
N PHE A 51 -3.08 14.99 0.91
CA PHE A 51 -2.30 13.82 0.57
C PHE A 51 -2.53 12.66 1.55
N ALA A 52 -2.64 12.97 2.84
CA ALA A 52 -3.00 12.05 3.93
C ALA A 52 -2.18 10.74 3.91
N GLY A 53 -0.87 10.83 3.60
CA GLY A 53 0.00 9.66 3.49
C GLY A 53 -0.47 8.65 2.44
N ALA A 54 -1.05 9.10 1.33
CA ALA A 54 -1.68 8.26 0.30
C ALA A 54 -2.78 7.34 0.86
N GLY A 55 -3.58 7.83 1.81
CA GLY A 55 -4.67 7.11 2.47
C GLY A 55 -4.27 6.35 3.74
N ALA A 56 -3.02 6.44 4.18
CA ALA A 56 -2.56 5.79 5.42
C ALA A 56 -2.96 6.56 6.70
N LEU A 57 -3.29 7.84 6.59
CA LEU A 57 -3.58 8.73 7.72
C LEU A 57 -5.08 9.02 7.88
N ASN A 58 -5.93 8.01 7.82
CA ASN A 58 -7.39 8.16 7.90
C ASN A 58 -7.88 8.82 9.20
N TYR A 59 -7.11 8.73 10.28
CA TYR A 59 -7.39 9.38 11.56
C TYR A 59 -6.66 10.72 11.73
N GLY A 60 -5.94 11.18 10.70
CA GLY A 60 -5.10 12.38 10.73
C GLY A 60 -3.75 12.16 11.41
N HIS A 61 -2.92 13.18 11.33
CA HIS A 61 -1.60 13.19 11.97
C HIS A 61 -1.72 13.26 13.49
N ASN A 62 -0.95 12.45 14.19
CA ASN A 62 -0.83 12.49 15.66
C ASN A 62 -2.18 12.49 16.37
N HIS A 63 -3.11 11.62 15.97
CA HIS A 63 -4.40 11.48 16.62
C HIS A 63 -4.21 11.25 18.12
N PRO A 64 -4.84 12.05 19.03
CA PRO A 64 -4.51 12.04 20.44
C PRO A 64 -4.55 10.66 21.09
N ILE A 65 -5.62 9.90 20.87
CA ILE A 65 -5.81 8.56 21.47
C ILE A 65 -4.73 7.58 20.97
N LEU A 66 -4.44 7.57 19.65
CA LEU A 66 -3.44 6.69 19.08
C LEU A 66 -2.02 7.03 19.55
N LYS A 67 -1.75 8.34 19.65
CA LYS A 67 -0.46 8.83 20.15
C LYS A 67 -0.25 8.46 21.62
N GLU A 68 -1.27 8.65 22.46
CA GLU A 68 -1.21 8.31 23.89
C GLU A 68 -0.94 6.81 24.08
N ALA A 69 -1.70 5.95 23.40
CA ALA A 69 -1.49 4.49 23.45
C ALA A 69 -0.09 4.06 23.02
N LEU A 70 0.45 4.70 21.96
CA LEU A 70 1.82 4.42 21.51
C LEU A 70 2.87 4.85 22.54
N LEU A 71 2.72 6.03 23.15
CA LEU A 71 3.63 6.53 24.16
C LEU A 71 3.60 5.68 25.44
N GLU A 72 2.42 5.24 25.84
CA GLU A 72 2.24 4.31 26.97
C GLU A 72 2.97 2.98 26.70
N TYR A 73 2.75 2.37 25.53
CA TYR A 73 3.39 1.12 25.14
C TYR A 73 4.91 1.20 25.14
N ILE A 74 5.48 2.29 24.57
CA ILE A 74 6.93 2.49 24.52
C ILE A 74 7.49 2.74 25.94
N SER A 75 6.77 3.54 26.77
CA SER A 75 7.20 3.83 28.13
C SER A 75 7.16 2.63 29.07
N ALA A 76 6.37 1.62 28.73
CA ALA A 76 6.31 0.34 29.43
C ALA A 76 7.30 -0.72 28.86
N ASP A 77 8.31 -0.31 28.12
CA ASP A 77 9.29 -1.19 27.46
C ASP A 77 8.66 -2.25 26.54
N GLY A 78 7.55 -1.89 25.89
CA GLY A 78 6.89 -2.78 24.94
C GLY A 78 7.82 -3.19 23.79
N ILE A 79 7.66 -4.43 23.29
CA ILE A 79 8.49 -4.97 22.20
C ILE A 79 8.22 -4.20 20.91
N THR A 80 9.18 -3.40 20.45
CA THR A 80 9.06 -2.56 19.25
C THR A 80 9.47 -3.27 17.96
N HIS A 81 10.19 -4.39 18.06
CA HIS A 81 10.60 -5.20 16.90
C HIS A 81 10.46 -6.69 17.23
N GLY A 82 9.32 -7.27 16.87
CA GLY A 82 9.01 -8.68 17.17
C GLY A 82 9.50 -9.67 16.12
N LEU A 83 9.74 -9.24 14.87
CA LEU A 83 10.01 -10.11 13.71
C LEU A 83 8.99 -11.28 13.67
N ASP A 84 9.46 -12.52 13.75
CA ASP A 84 8.62 -13.72 13.74
C ASP A 84 8.08 -14.11 15.14
N MET A 85 8.49 -13.41 16.19
CA MET A 85 8.08 -13.73 17.55
C MET A 85 6.61 -13.45 17.80
N ALA A 86 5.99 -14.30 18.61
CA ALA A 86 4.70 -13.99 19.21
C ALA A 86 4.90 -12.95 20.33
N THR A 87 4.12 -11.86 20.27
CA THR A 87 4.14 -10.81 21.30
C THR A 87 2.73 -10.57 21.82
N VAL A 88 2.60 -10.04 23.03
CA VAL A 88 1.28 -9.69 23.61
C VAL A 88 0.52 -8.74 22.70
N ALA A 89 1.15 -7.67 22.22
CA ALA A 89 0.53 -6.70 21.32
C ALA A 89 0.05 -7.33 20.01
N LYS A 90 0.84 -8.23 19.42
CA LYS A 90 0.43 -8.97 18.22
C LYS A 90 -0.76 -9.88 18.49
N GLY A 91 -0.80 -10.55 19.63
CA GLY A 91 -1.93 -11.37 20.06
C GLY A 91 -3.21 -10.53 20.17
N GLN A 92 -3.16 -9.44 20.92
CA GLN A 92 -4.29 -8.51 21.09
C GLN A 92 -4.79 -7.94 19.75
N PHE A 93 -3.86 -7.60 18.84
CA PHE A 93 -4.24 -7.17 17.50
C PHE A 93 -5.01 -8.26 16.75
N LEU A 94 -4.52 -9.51 16.75
CA LEU A 94 -5.13 -10.63 16.04
C LEU A 94 -6.53 -10.94 16.60
N GLU A 95 -6.70 -10.98 17.92
CA GLU A 95 -7.99 -11.16 18.57
C GLU A 95 -8.96 -10.04 18.21
N THR A 96 -8.52 -8.78 18.35
CA THR A 96 -9.37 -7.63 18.01
C THR A 96 -9.76 -7.62 16.54
N PHE A 97 -8.82 -7.91 15.65
CA PHE A 97 -9.09 -7.97 14.20
C PHE A 97 -10.08 -9.09 13.86
N HIS A 98 -9.91 -10.28 14.47
CA HIS A 98 -10.85 -11.36 14.32
C HIS A 98 -12.25 -10.94 14.78
N ASP A 99 -12.39 -10.45 16.01
CA ASP A 99 -13.69 -10.17 16.62
C ASP A 99 -14.43 -9.00 15.97
N LYS A 100 -13.69 -7.98 15.50
CA LYS A 100 -14.30 -6.77 14.93
C LYS A 100 -14.45 -6.81 13.41
N ILE A 101 -13.58 -7.55 12.71
CA ILE A 101 -13.51 -7.52 11.25
C ILE A 101 -13.92 -8.85 10.63
N LEU A 102 -13.30 -9.96 11.05
CA LEU A 102 -13.51 -11.25 10.39
C LEU A 102 -14.82 -11.93 10.85
N ALA A 103 -14.99 -12.15 12.12
CA ALA A 103 -16.15 -12.88 12.66
C ALA A 103 -17.51 -12.24 12.29
N PRO A 104 -17.70 -10.90 12.34
CA PRO A 104 -18.98 -10.30 11.93
C PRO A 104 -19.30 -10.44 10.44
N ARG A 105 -18.34 -10.85 9.62
CA ARG A 105 -18.48 -11.07 8.18
C ARG A 105 -18.42 -12.54 7.78
N ASP A 106 -18.42 -13.43 8.76
CA ASP A 106 -18.30 -14.88 8.56
C ASP A 106 -17.07 -15.27 7.70
N LEU A 107 -15.93 -14.59 7.96
CA LEU A 107 -14.68 -14.80 7.25
C LEU A 107 -13.74 -15.66 8.09
N ASP A 108 -13.53 -16.92 7.70
CA ASP A 108 -12.53 -17.83 8.29
C ASP A 108 -11.16 -17.61 7.64
N TYR A 109 -10.58 -16.43 7.86
CA TYR A 109 -9.28 -16.05 7.31
C TYR A 109 -8.21 -15.94 8.40
N LYS A 110 -6.97 -16.10 7.96
CA LYS A 110 -5.78 -15.88 8.80
C LYS A 110 -5.00 -14.67 8.28
N VAL A 111 -4.50 -13.87 9.21
CA VAL A 111 -3.72 -12.67 8.90
C VAL A 111 -2.27 -13.05 8.61
N GLN A 112 -1.73 -12.59 7.50
CA GLN A 112 -0.32 -12.66 7.17
C GLN A 112 0.33 -11.27 7.29
N PHE A 113 1.53 -11.19 7.88
CA PHE A 113 2.31 -9.96 8.02
C PHE A 113 3.50 -9.99 7.04
N PRO A 114 3.33 -9.56 5.78
CA PRO A 114 4.36 -9.72 4.75
C PRO A 114 5.44 -8.64 4.75
N GLY A 115 5.30 -7.64 5.60
CA GLY A 115 6.20 -6.49 5.68
C GLY A 115 5.45 -5.15 5.68
N PRO A 116 6.17 -4.01 5.73
CA PRO A 116 5.60 -2.72 6.13
C PRO A 116 4.89 -1.94 5.02
N THR A 117 4.81 -2.46 3.78
CA THR A 117 4.22 -1.73 2.65
C THR A 117 3.14 -2.53 1.93
N GLY A 118 2.25 -1.83 1.22
CA GLY A 118 1.23 -2.46 0.39
C GLY A 118 1.83 -3.34 -0.71
N THR A 119 2.97 -2.95 -1.28
CA THR A 119 3.65 -3.77 -2.30
C THR A 119 4.11 -5.12 -1.72
N ASN A 120 4.55 -5.19 -0.46
CA ASN A 120 4.87 -6.47 0.20
C ASN A 120 3.65 -7.39 0.30
N ALA A 121 2.48 -6.82 0.61
CA ALA A 121 1.23 -7.58 0.65
C ALA A 121 0.85 -8.14 -0.73
N VAL A 122 0.95 -7.31 -1.78
CA VAL A 122 0.69 -7.73 -3.16
C VAL A 122 1.67 -8.83 -3.59
N GLU A 123 2.97 -8.65 -3.39
CA GLU A 123 3.98 -9.69 -3.73
C GLU A 123 3.69 -11.02 -3.02
N SER A 124 3.29 -10.97 -1.76
CA SER A 124 2.93 -12.17 -0.99
C SER A 124 1.65 -12.83 -1.53
N ALA A 125 0.65 -12.04 -1.91
CA ALA A 125 -0.59 -12.53 -2.52
C ALA A 125 -0.31 -13.21 -3.87
N LEU A 126 0.49 -12.59 -4.74
CA LEU A 126 0.89 -13.17 -6.04
C LEU A 126 1.62 -14.50 -5.86
N LYS A 127 2.57 -14.56 -4.92
CA LYS A 127 3.29 -15.81 -4.60
C LYS A 127 2.37 -16.88 -4.06
N LEU A 128 1.46 -16.51 -3.16
CA LEU A 128 0.51 -17.44 -2.56
C LEU A 128 -0.44 -18.01 -3.61
N ALA A 129 -1.04 -17.16 -4.43
CA ALA A 129 -1.95 -17.56 -5.50
C ALA A 129 -1.27 -18.58 -6.44
N ARG A 130 -0.07 -18.28 -6.92
CA ARG A 130 0.71 -19.17 -7.79
C ARG A 130 1.05 -20.50 -7.11
N LYS A 131 1.46 -20.44 -5.84
CA LYS A 131 1.83 -21.65 -5.08
C LYS A 131 0.65 -22.58 -4.84
N VAL A 132 -0.52 -22.04 -4.53
CA VAL A 132 -1.73 -22.82 -4.20
C VAL A 132 -2.35 -23.43 -5.45
N THR A 133 -2.39 -22.66 -6.54
CA THR A 133 -3.06 -23.09 -7.78
C THR A 133 -2.14 -23.87 -8.74
N GLY A 134 -0.83 -23.71 -8.62
CA GLY A 134 0.15 -24.19 -9.63
C GLY A 134 0.11 -23.42 -10.94
N ARG A 135 -0.61 -22.28 -10.99
CA ARG A 135 -0.78 -21.45 -12.19
C ARG A 135 0.13 -20.22 -12.09
N GLU A 136 0.46 -19.61 -13.23
CA GLU A 136 1.42 -18.51 -13.28
C GLU A 136 0.78 -17.14 -13.52
N SER A 137 -0.24 -17.09 -14.38
CA SER A 137 -0.85 -15.82 -14.81
C SER A 137 -1.71 -15.19 -13.72
N ILE A 138 -1.67 -13.86 -13.67
CA ILE A 138 -2.51 -13.04 -12.79
C ILE A 138 -3.32 -12.10 -13.66
N VAL A 139 -4.60 -11.99 -13.39
CA VAL A 139 -5.43 -10.94 -13.98
C VAL A 139 -5.32 -9.69 -13.13
N SER A 140 -5.15 -8.55 -13.79
CA SER A 140 -5.19 -7.22 -13.17
C SER A 140 -6.12 -6.32 -13.96
N PHE A 141 -6.55 -5.20 -13.38
CA PHE A 141 -7.43 -4.27 -14.06
C PHE A 141 -6.70 -2.99 -14.47
N THR A 142 -7.20 -2.37 -15.54
CA THR A 142 -6.69 -1.07 -16.01
C THR A 142 -6.79 -0.02 -14.90
N ASN A 143 -5.90 0.97 -14.93
CA ASN A 143 -5.78 2.05 -13.94
C ASN A 143 -5.41 1.61 -12.51
N ALA A 144 -5.19 0.32 -12.26
CA ALA A 144 -4.80 -0.17 -10.95
C ALA A 144 -3.37 0.24 -10.59
N PHE A 145 -3.13 0.50 -9.32
CA PHE A 145 -1.81 0.70 -8.75
C PHE A 145 -1.59 -0.27 -7.58
N HIS A 146 -0.65 -1.19 -7.76
CA HIS A 146 -0.37 -2.26 -6.78
C HIS A 146 1.03 -2.16 -6.15
N GLY A 147 1.84 -1.22 -6.60
CA GLY A 147 3.17 -0.97 -6.06
C GLY A 147 4.26 -0.93 -7.12
N MET A 148 5.51 -0.79 -6.67
CA MET A 148 6.67 -0.50 -7.52
C MET A 148 7.72 -1.62 -7.55
N THR A 149 7.61 -2.67 -6.75
CA THR A 149 8.44 -3.88 -6.90
C THR A 149 8.03 -4.63 -8.16
N LEU A 150 8.90 -5.46 -8.70
CA LEU A 150 8.72 -6.02 -10.03
C LEU A 150 7.43 -6.85 -10.20
N GLY A 151 7.07 -7.68 -9.21
CA GLY A 151 5.81 -8.41 -9.23
C GLY A 151 4.59 -7.49 -9.13
N SER A 152 4.58 -6.56 -8.19
CA SER A 152 3.51 -5.55 -8.06
C SER A 152 3.41 -4.67 -9.29
N LEU A 153 4.56 -4.32 -9.89
CA LEU A 153 4.62 -3.49 -11.09
C LEU A 153 4.07 -4.22 -12.31
N SER A 154 4.18 -5.56 -12.36
CA SER A 154 3.61 -6.36 -13.45
C SER A 154 2.08 -6.23 -13.51
N VAL A 155 1.42 -6.05 -12.37
CA VAL A 155 -0.03 -5.89 -12.25
C VAL A 155 -0.48 -4.43 -12.09
N THR A 156 0.45 -3.47 -12.12
CA THR A 156 0.16 -2.03 -12.10
C THR A 156 -0.11 -1.52 -13.52
N GLY A 157 -1.15 -0.71 -13.70
CA GLY A 157 -1.62 -0.22 -15.01
C GLY A 157 -0.87 0.99 -15.57
N ASN A 158 0.00 1.67 -14.81
CA ASN A 158 0.63 2.92 -15.21
C ASN A 158 1.87 2.69 -16.09
N SER A 159 1.81 3.07 -17.37
CA SER A 159 2.87 2.82 -18.36
C SER A 159 4.20 3.50 -18.03
N MET A 160 4.16 4.74 -17.50
CA MET A 160 5.38 5.47 -17.11
C MET A 160 6.13 4.74 -15.99
N LYS A 161 5.39 4.27 -14.97
CA LYS A 161 5.99 3.51 -13.87
C LYS A 161 6.51 2.15 -14.32
N ARG A 162 5.76 1.47 -15.20
CA ARG A 162 6.15 0.17 -15.79
C ARG A 162 7.42 0.26 -16.64
N ALA A 163 7.61 1.37 -17.36
CA ALA A 163 8.80 1.60 -18.17
C ALA A 163 10.11 1.58 -17.36
N GLY A 164 10.04 1.92 -16.08
CA GLY A 164 11.18 1.89 -15.16
C GLY A 164 11.59 0.49 -14.67
N ALA A 165 10.90 -0.58 -15.07
CA ALA A 165 11.18 -1.94 -14.58
C ALA A 165 12.57 -2.47 -14.99
N GLY A 166 13.08 -2.05 -16.16
CA GLY A 166 14.36 -2.52 -16.71
C GLY A 166 14.38 -3.98 -17.20
N ILE A 167 13.29 -4.70 -16.99
CA ILE A 167 13.07 -6.08 -17.44
C ILE A 167 11.64 -6.26 -17.95
N PRO A 168 11.34 -7.31 -18.73
CA PRO A 168 9.97 -7.64 -19.10
C PRO A 168 9.09 -7.91 -17.88
N LEU A 169 7.91 -7.28 -17.85
CA LEU A 169 6.88 -7.54 -16.85
C LEU A 169 5.91 -8.58 -17.41
N VAL A 170 6.06 -9.82 -16.95
CA VAL A 170 5.38 -11.00 -17.47
C VAL A 170 4.38 -11.59 -16.47
N HIS A 171 3.61 -12.59 -16.93
CA HIS A 171 2.63 -13.32 -16.11
C HIS A 171 1.52 -12.43 -15.50
N ALA A 172 1.17 -11.35 -16.20
CA ALA A 172 0.06 -10.49 -15.87
C ALA A 172 -0.76 -10.17 -17.12
N THR A 173 -2.08 -10.30 -17.02
CA THR A 173 -3.03 -10.00 -18.10
C THR A 173 -3.92 -8.86 -17.65
N PRO A 174 -3.75 -7.65 -18.19
CA PRO A 174 -4.62 -6.52 -17.86
C PRO A 174 -5.99 -6.68 -18.54
N MET A 175 -7.05 -6.47 -17.76
CA MET A 175 -8.44 -6.45 -18.22
C MET A 175 -9.04 -5.07 -18.01
N PRO A 176 -10.01 -4.66 -18.82
CA PRO A 176 -10.70 -3.39 -18.63
C PRO A 176 -11.38 -3.32 -17.26
N PHE A 177 -11.18 -2.21 -16.53
CA PHE A 177 -11.98 -1.86 -15.37
C PHE A 177 -13.24 -1.11 -15.79
N ASP A 178 -14.19 -0.97 -14.88
CA ASP A 178 -15.44 -0.26 -15.11
C ASP A 178 -15.24 1.10 -15.83
N ASN A 179 -16.09 1.39 -16.79
CA ASN A 179 -16.05 2.59 -17.66
C ASN A 179 -14.77 2.80 -18.49
N TYR A 180 -13.86 1.84 -18.56
CA TYR A 180 -12.62 2.00 -19.34
C TYR A 180 -12.85 2.03 -20.85
N LEU A 181 -13.87 1.35 -21.37
CA LEU A 181 -14.20 1.24 -22.78
C LEU A 181 -15.46 2.04 -23.17
N ASP A 182 -15.64 3.24 -22.64
CA ASP A 182 -16.76 4.15 -22.97
C ASP A 182 -18.17 3.56 -22.77
N GLY A 183 -18.36 2.80 -21.70
CA GLY A 183 -19.65 2.25 -21.34
C GLY A 183 -19.67 1.74 -19.91
N THR A 184 -20.85 1.82 -19.28
CA THR A 184 -21.09 1.09 -18.05
C THR A 184 -20.99 -0.39 -18.35
N VAL A 185 -20.00 -1.07 -17.80
CA VAL A 185 -20.02 -2.52 -17.72
C VAL A 185 -21.00 -2.84 -16.59
N GLU A 186 -22.25 -3.09 -16.93
CA GLU A 186 -23.32 -3.36 -15.95
C GLU A 186 -23.01 -4.60 -15.11
N ASP A 187 -22.19 -5.52 -15.66
CA ASP A 187 -21.71 -6.72 -14.96
C ASP A 187 -20.37 -7.21 -15.55
N PHE A 188 -19.77 -8.17 -14.89
CA PHE A 188 -18.56 -8.86 -15.36
C PHE A 188 -18.81 -10.10 -16.22
N SER A 189 -20.00 -10.28 -16.80
CA SER A 189 -20.34 -11.45 -17.63
C SER A 189 -19.44 -11.63 -18.85
N TRP A 190 -18.93 -10.53 -19.41
CA TRP A 190 -17.92 -10.57 -20.47
C TRP A 190 -16.61 -11.20 -20.00
N PHE A 191 -16.22 -10.94 -18.75
CA PHE A 191 -15.00 -11.46 -18.16
C PHE A 191 -15.13 -12.94 -17.84
N GLU A 192 -16.26 -13.37 -17.30
CA GLU A 192 -16.60 -14.78 -17.12
C GLU A 192 -16.51 -15.53 -18.44
N ARG A 193 -17.10 -14.99 -19.50
CA ARG A 193 -17.01 -15.60 -20.85
C ARG A 193 -15.58 -15.73 -21.35
N VAL A 194 -14.73 -14.71 -21.14
CA VAL A 194 -13.31 -14.77 -21.52
C VAL A 194 -12.56 -15.84 -20.73
N LEU A 195 -12.89 -16.03 -19.45
CA LEU A 195 -12.29 -17.09 -18.61
C LEU A 195 -12.73 -18.51 -19.02
N GLU A 196 -13.97 -18.67 -19.48
CA GLU A 196 -14.56 -19.96 -19.85
C GLU A 196 -14.28 -20.35 -21.29
N ASP A 197 -14.01 -19.39 -22.17
CA ASP A 197 -13.77 -19.64 -23.58
C ASP A 197 -12.34 -20.14 -23.83
N SER A 198 -12.22 -21.41 -24.20
CA SER A 198 -10.93 -22.03 -24.59
C SER A 198 -10.27 -21.35 -25.79
N GLY A 199 -11.02 -20.61 -26.60
CA GLY A 199 -10.54 -19.83 -27.74
C GLY A 199 -10.09 -18.40 -27.38
N SER A 200 -10.26 -17.97 -26.15
CA SER A 200 -9.92 -16.59 -25.72
C SER A 200 -8.42 -16.29 -25.71
N GLY A 201 -7.56 -17.33 -25.68
CA GLY A 201 -6.12 -17.18 -25.52
C GLY A 201 -5.69 -16.83 -24.10
N LEU A 202 -6.62 -16.74 -23.15
CA LEU A 202 -6.32 -16.53 -21.74
C LEU A 202 -6.12 -17.87 -21.04
N ASN A 203 -4.91 -18.09 -20.52
CA ASN A 203 -4.70 -19.21 -19.61
C ASN A 203 -5.42 -18.97 -18.28
N THR A 204 -6.03 -20.01 -17.72
CA THR A 204 -6.70 -19.92 -16.42
C THR A 204 -5.76 -19.27 -15.40
N PRO A 205 -6.08 -18.12 -14.83
CA PRO A 205 -5.19 -17.38 -13.95
C PRO A 205 -5.07 -18.04 -12.57
N ALA A 206 -4.02 -17.67 -11.84
CA ALA A 206 -3.85 -18.00 -10.44
C ALA A 206 -4.72 -17.12 -9.53
N ALA A 207 -4.99 -15.88 -9.95
CA ALA A 207 -5.88 -14.91 -9.32
C ALA A 207 -6.23 -13.81 -10.34
#